data_f81f9bbed803949afcbe90b4ef745648
#
_entry.id   f81f9bbed803949afcbe90b4ef745648
#
_cell.length_a   1.000
_cell.length_b   1.000
_cell.length_c   1.000
_cell.angle_alpha   90.00
_cell.angle_beta   90.00
_cell.angle_gamma   90.00
#
_symmetry.space_group_name_H-M   'P 1'
#
loop_
_entity.id
_entity.type
_entity.pdbx_description
1 polymer ?
#
loop_
_entity_poly.entity_id
_entity_poly.type
_entity_poly.pdbx_seq_one_letter_code
_entity_poly.pdbx_strand_id
1 'polypeptide(L)'
;MHDSAHKHVSGSAIYVDDIEPPERCLHCYLGFSTVAHGLITSLDLDDVRSVSGVEDVFTANAIPGKNDISPSGKEDEPILANREVSFWGQPIFVVVAKTRLIARKAARLAKITYEELDFISDIRASERNGGKLVSSGLILKNGDVIHINAKKGTI
;
A
#
# COMPACT_ATOMS: atom_id res chain seq x y z
N MET A 1 9.36 -30.02 11.62
CA MET A 1 7.89 -30.11 11.40
C MET A 1 7.27 -28.83 11.95
N HIS A 2 6.35 -28.21 11.25
CA HIS A 2 5.71 -26.97 11.73
C HIS A 2 4.79 -27.28 12.92
N ASP A 3 4.89 -26.55 14.02
CA ASP A 3 4.20 -26.86 15.28
C ASP A 3 2.67 -26.91 15.18
N SER A 4 2.10 -26.18 14.21
CA SER A 4 0.66 -26.16 13.96
C SER A 4 0.19 -27.06 12.82
N ALA A 5 1.06 -27.89 12.23
CA ALA A 5 0.70 -28.76 11.09
C ALA A 5 -0.51 -29.64 11.36
N HIS A 6 -0.58 -30.22 12.57
CA HIS A 6 -1.71 -31.05 12.99
C HIS A 6 -3.06 -30.30 13.02
N LYS A 7 -3.04 -29.02 13.34
CA LYS A 7 -4.24 -28.17 13.36
C LYS A 7 -4.77 -27.92 11.95
N HIS A 8 -3.85 -27.73 10.97
CA HIS A 8 -4.25 -27.50 9.58
C HIS A 8 -4.88 -28.75 8.96
N VAL A 9 -4.29 -29.93 9.19
CA VAL A 9 -4.83 -31.18 8.62
C VAL A 9 -6.09 -31.68 9.34
N SER A 10 -6.28 -31.32 10.61
CA SER A 10 -7.49 -31.67 11.37
C SER A 10 -8.62 -30.65 11.19
N GLY A 11 -8.39 -29.51 10.54
CA GLY A 11 -9.37 -28.45 10.41
C GLY A 11 -9.58 -27.65 11.71
N SER A 12 -8.71 -27.80 12.71
CA SER A 12 -8.81 -27.09 13.99
C SER A 12 -7.94 -25.82 14.05
N ALA A 13 -7.29 -25.45 12.95
CA ALA A 13 -6.58 -24.19 12.86
C ALA A 13 -7.56 -23.02 12.85
N ILE A 14 -7.32 -22.03 13.71
CA ILE A 14 -8.10 -20.80 13.78
C ILE A 14 -7.28 -19.72 13.09
N TYR A 15 -7.86 -19.08 12.09
CA TYR A 15 -7.31 -17.92 11.38
C TYR A 15 -7.95 -16.64 11.89
N VAL A 16 -7.38 -15.51 11.51
CA VAL A 16 -7.89 -14.20 11.94
C VAL A 16 -9.36 -14.00 11.56
N ASP A 17 -9.76 -14.48 10.39
CA ASP A 17 -11.14 -14.36 9.89
C ASP A 17 -12.13 -15.29 10.64
N ASP A 18 -11.65 -16.29 11.39
CA ASP A 18 -12.47 -17.19 12.22
C ASP A 18 -12.70 -16.62 13.63
N ILE A 19 -12.00 -15.56 13.99
CA ILE A 19 -12.12 -14.92 15.29
C ILE A 19 -13.26 -13.92 15.25
N GLU A 20 -14.25 -14.11 16.13
CA GLU A 20 -15.33 -13.12 16.26
C GLU A 20 -14.77 -11.75 16.66
N PRO A 21 -15.11 -10.69 15.91
CA PRO A 21 -14.67 -9.36 16.26
C PRO A 21 -15.31 -8.92 17.58
N PRO A 22 -14.63 -8.07 18.36
CA PRO A 22 -15.20 -7.49 19.58
C PRO A 22 -16.51 -6.75 19.29
N GLU A 23 -17.38 -6.66 20.29
CA GLU A 23 -18.56 -5.81 20.19
C GLU A 23 -18.18 -4.38 19.81
N ARG A 24 -18.96 -3.77 18.92
CA ARG A 24 -18.73 -2.42 18.38
C ARG A 24 -17.43 -2.25 17.62
N CYS A 25 -16.83 -3.33 17.13
CA CYS A 25 -15.68 -3.24 16.24
C CYS A 25 -16.02 -2.41 15.01
N LEU A 26 -15.18 -1.44 14.70
CA LEU A 26 -15.26 -0.67 13.45
C LEU A 26 -14.42 -1.34 12.39
N HIS A 27 -14.85 -1.18 11.15
CA HIS A 27 -14.19 -1.77 9.98
C HIS A 27 -13.57 -0.70 9.12
N CYS A 28 -12.34 -0.95 8.69
CA CYS A 28 -11.62 -0.05 7.81
C CYS A 28 -11.63 -0.56 6.36
N TYR A 29 -11.65 0.37 5.42
CA TYR A 29 -11.42 0.09 4.01
C TYR A 29 -10.56 1.20 3.40
N LEU A 30 -9.53 0.79 2.65
CA LEU A 30 -8.62 1.71 1.98
C LEU A 30 -9.20 2.21 0.67
N GLY A 31 -9.08 3.51 0.42
CA GLY A 31 -9.26 4.08 -0.91
C GLY A 31 -7.93 4.12 -1.64
N PHE A 32 -7.93 3.67 -2.89
CA PHE A 32 -6.73 3.41 -3.67
C PHE A 32 -6.60 4.32 -4.88
N SER A 33 -5.36 4.53 -5.31
CA SER A 33 -5.06 5.17 -6.58
C SER A 33 -5.61 4.37 -7.77
N THR A 34 -6.08 5.10 -8.77
CA THR A 34 -6.54 4.56 -10.07
C THR A 34 -5.59 4.91 -11.21
N VAL A 35 -4.44 5.49 -10.91
CA VAL A 35 -3.37 5.78 -11.87
C VAL A 35 -2.06 5.15 -11.39
N ALA A 36 -1.17 4.83 -12.34
CA ALA A 36 0.11 4.20 -12.03
C ALA A 36 1.15 5.19 -11.48
N HIS A 37 1.13 6.44 -11.95
CA HIS A 37 1.97 7.52 -11.48
C HIS A 37 1.27 8.84 -11.73
N GLY A 38 1.25 9.73 -10.75
CA GLY A 38 0.60 11.02 -10.91
C GLY A 38 0.54 11.85 -9.64
N LEU A 39 0.24 13.13 -9.82
CA LEU A 39 -0.02 14.05 -8.73
C LEU A 39 -1.51 14.09 -8.42
N ILE A 40 -1.87 14.00 -7.15
CA ILE A 40 -3.26 14.19 -6.69
C ILE A 40 -3.52 15.70 -6.72
N THR A 41 -4.34 16.14 -7.67
CA THR A 41 -4.71 17.56 -7.83
C THR A 41 -5.97 17.91 -7.03
N SER A 42 -6.85 16.94 -6.80
CA SER A 42 -8.04 17.10 -5.96
C SER A 42 -8.42 15.78 -5.31
N LEU A 43 -8.86 15.86 -4.05
CA LEU A 43 -9.37 14.74 -3.26
C LEU A 43 -10.65 15.20 -2.55
N ASP A 44 -11.80 14.88 -3.14
CA ASP A 44 -13.12 15.17 -2.56
C ASP A 44 -13.67 13.89 -1.90
N LEU A 45 -13.87 13.96 -0.58
CA LEU A 45 -14.36 12.88 0.27
C LEU A 45 -15.71 13.21 0.93
N ASP A 46 -16.40 14.26 0.51
CA ASP A 46 -17.64 14.70 1.15
C ASP A 46 -18.74 13.66 0.99
N ASP A 47 -18.90 13.11 -0.21
CA ASP A 47 -19.86 12.03 -0.45
C ASP A 47 -19.53 10.77 0.37
N VAL A 48 -18.24 10.48 0.58
CA VAL A 48 -17.77 9.35 1.41
C VAL A 48 -18.19 9.54 2.86
N ARG A 49 -17.97 10.75 3.40
CA ARG A 49 -18.28 11.10 4.79
C ARG A 49 -19.79 11.13 5.05
N SER A 50 -20.58 11.43 4.03
CA SER A 50 -22.05 11.53 4.13
C SER A 50 -22.76 10.17 4.21
N VAL A 51 -22.06 9.06 3.93
CA VAL A 51 -22.69 7.73 3.95
C VAL A 51 -23.07 7.33 5.38
N SER A 52 -24.32 6.99 5.58
CA SER A 52 -24.80 6.51 6.88
C SER A 52 -24.04 5.27 7.34
N GLY A 53 -23.49 5.33 8.57
CA GLY A 53 -22.67 4.26 9.16
C GLY A 53 -21.18 4.41 8.88
N VAL A 54 -20.74 5.43 8.16
CA VAL A 54 -19.35 5.89 8.17
C VAL A 54 -19.14 6.69 9.45
N GLU A 55 -18.11 6.36 10.21
CA GLU A 55 -17.75 7.01 11.45
C GLU A 55 -16.66 8.07 11.24
N ASP A 56 -15.69 7.78 10.37
CA ASP A 56 -14.64 8.73 10.01
C ASP A 56 -13.94 8.37 8.68
N VAL A 57 -13.19 9.35 8.14
CA VAL A 57 -12.36 9.17 6.95
C VAL A 57 -11.02 9.88 7.18
N PHE A 58 -9.94 9.12 7.15
CA PHE A 58 -8.59 9.61 7.40
C PHE A 58 -7.78 9.70 6.10
N THR A 59 -7.01 10.76 5.99
CA THR A 59 -6.02 10.97 4.94
C THR A 59 -4.62 11.04 5.55
N ALA A 60 -3.59 11.17 4.73
CA ALA A 60 -2.20 11.29 5.18
C ALA A 60 -2.01 12.38 6.26
N ASN A 61 -2.77 13.47 6.18
CA ASN A 61 -2.69 14.58 7.13
C ASN A 61 -3.22 14.24 8.54
N ALA A 62 -3.96 13.16 8.67
CA ALA A 62 -4.50 12.70 9.96
C ALA A 62 -3.56 11.76 10.72
N ILE A 63 -2.43 11.37 10.11
CA ILE A 63 -1.46 10.49 10.73
C ILE A 63 -0.69 11.26 11.81
N PRO A 64 -0.74 10.83 13.09
CA PRO A 64 -0.17 11.60 14.19
C PRO A 64 1.37 11.56 14.26
N GLY A 65 2.01 10.71 13.47
CA GLY A 65 3.46 10.54 13.40
C GLY A 65 3.99 10.75 11.99
N LYS A 66 5.08 10.07 11.66
CA LYS A 66 5.58 10.03 10.29
C LYS A 66 4.64 9.20 9.42
N ASN A 67 4.30 9.74 8.26
CA ASN A 67 3.55 9.03 7.24
C ASN A 67 4.50 8.12 6.42
N ASP A 68 5.15 7.17 7.10
CA ASP A 68 6.14 6.30 6.49
C ASP A 68 6.20 4.95 7.20
N ILE A 69 6.27 3.87 6.43
CA ILE A 69 6.44 2.50 6.89
C ILE A 69 7.70 1.85 6.33
N SER A 70 8.58 2.63 5.71
CA SER A 70 9.78 2.06 5.08
C SER A 70 10.69 1.40 6.11
N PRO A 71 11.01 0.11 5.94
CA PRO A 71 11.89 -0.61 6.88
C PRO A 71 13.34 -0.14 6.77
N SER A 72 13.68 0.52 5.67
CA SER A 72 15.02 1.03 5.40
C SER A 72 15.32 2.39 6.06
N GLY A 73 14.30 3.06 6.59
CA GLY A 73 14.41 4.43 7.10
C GLY A 73 14.65 5.50 6.01
N LYS A 74 14.43 5.16 4.75
CA LYS A 74 14.60 6.09 3.61
C LYS A 74 13.41 7.02 3.40
N GLU A 75 12.33 6.80 4.13
CA GLU A 75 11.09 7.59 4.04
C GLU A 75 10.47 7.56 2.62
N ASP A 76 10.58 6.41 1.95
CA ASP A 76 10.13 6.20 0.58
C ASP A 76 8.85 5.35 0.45
N GLU A 77 8.26 4.91 1.57
CA GLU A 77 7.02 4.12 1.61
C GLU A 77 5.95 4.80 2.47
N PRO A 78 5.21 5.79 1.95
CA PRO A 78 4.17 6.46 2.72
C PRO A 78 3.01 5.50 3.06
N ILE A 79 2.49 5.60 4.27
CA ILE A 79 1.30 4.85 4.73
C ILE A 79 0.10 5.20 3.85
N LEU A 80 -0.12 6.49 3.62
CA LEU A 80 -1.14 7.02 2.71
C LEU A 80 -0.49 8.06 1.79
N ALA A 81 -0.72 7.96 0.49
CA ALA A 81 -0.24 8.95 -0.46
C ALA A 81 -0.84 10.33 -0.15
N ASN A 82 -0.02 11.37 -0.15
CA ASN A 82 -0.45 12.74 0.16
C ASN A 82 -0.58 13.61 -1.09
N ARG A 83 0.46 13.67 -1.91
CA ARG A 83 0.48 14.50 -3.13
C ARG A 83 0.73 13.70 -4.39
N GLU A 84 1.54 12.68 -4.30
CA GLU A 84 1.97 11.87 -5.41
C GLU A 84 1.60 10.41 -5.18
N VAL A 85 1.17 9.75 -6.22
CA VAL A 85 0.99 8.31 -6.27
C VAL A 85 2.02 7.73 -7.22
N SER A 86 2.70 6.67 -6.77
CA SER A 86 3.83 6.05 -7.46
C SER A 86 3.51 4.68 -8.03
N PHE A 87 2.33 4.14 -7.75
CA PHE A 87 1.87 2.88 -8.31
C PHE A 87 0.35 2.75 -8.27
N TRP A 88 -0.18 1.96 -9.18
CA TRP A 88 -1.61 1.62 -9.20
C TRP A 88 -2.03 0.90 -7.94
N GLY A 89 -3.08 1.39 -7.29
CA GLY A 89 -3.56 0.79 -6.05
C GLY A 89 -2.82 1.27 -4.80
N GLN A 90 -2.05 2.36 -4.86
CA GLN A 90 -1.46 2.96 -3.67
C GLN A 90 -2.55 3.53 -2.76
N PRO A 91 -2.52 3.25 -1.44
CA PRO A 91 -3.48 3.80 -0.49
C PRO A 91 -3.41 5.33 -0.42
N ILE A 92 -4.59 5.99 -0.44
CA ILE A 92 -4.70 7.46 -0.36
C ILE A 92 -5.46 7.88 0.89
N PHE A 93 -6.51 7.15 1.26
CA PHE A 93 -7.33 7.44 2.42
C PHE A 93 -7.89 6.15 3.03
N VAL A 94 -8.40 6.25 4.26
CA VAL A 94 -9.04 5.15 5.00
C VAL A 94 -10.45 5.57 5.38
N VAL A 95 -11.42 4.73 5.08
CA VAL A 95 -12.80 4.86 5.56
C VAL A 95 -12.98 3.95 6.76
N VAL A 96 -13.48 4.50 7.85
CA VAL A 96 -13.87 3.77 9.07
C VAL A 96 -15.39 3.74 9.17
N ALA A 97 -15.97 2.55 9.28
CA ALA A 97 -17.42 2.40 9.29
C ALA A 97 -17.89 1.24 10.19
N LYS A 98 -19.19 1.21 10.47
CA LYS A 98 -19.84 0.16 11.29
C LYS A 98 -19.74 -1.23 10.70
N THR A 99 -19.62 -1.34 9.38
CA THR A 99 -19.44 -2.63 8.71
C THR A 99 -18.44 -2.52 7.55
N ARG A 100 -17.77 -3.62 7.22
CA ARG A 100 -16.87 -3.72 6.08
C ARG A 100 -17.56 -3.34 4.76
N LEU A 101 -18.83 -3.72 4.61
CA LEU A 101 -19.59 -3.42 3.40
C LEU A 101 -19.87 -1.92 3.25
N ILE A 102 -20.21 -1.23 4.35
CA ILE A 102 -20.41 0.23 4.34
C ILE A 102 -19.09 0.91 4.00
N ALA A 103 -17.99 0.59 4.68
CA ALA A 103 -16.67 1.17 4.41
C ALA A 103 -16.28 1.02 2.93
N ARG A 104 -16.44 -0.19 2.38
CA ARG A 104 -16.12 -0.48 0.97
C ARG A 104 -17.01 0.28 -0.02
N LYS A 105 -18.31 0.38 0.23
CA LYS A 105 -19.23 1.13 -0.64
C LYS A 105 -18.96 2.61 -0.58
N ALA A 106 -18.73 3.16 0.62
CA ALA A 106 -18.42 4.56 0.82
C ALA A 106 -17.10 4.95 0.12
N ALA A 107 -16.05 4.15 0.24
CA ALA A 107 -14.77 4.44 -0.40
C ALA A 107 -14.87 4.62 -1.94
N ARG A 108 -15.85 4.00 -2.57
CA ARG A 108 -16.07 4.13 -4.03
C ARG A 108 -16.70 5.45 -4.46
N LEU A 109 -17.19 6.25 -3.51
CA LEU A 109 -17.78 7.55 -3.78
C LEU A 109 -16.72 8.67 -3.79
N ALA A 110 -15.49 8.37 -3.44
CA ALA A 110 -14.41 9.33 -3.50
C ALA A 110 -14.19 9.84 -4.92
N LYS A 111 -14.04 11.16 -5.04
CA LYS A 111 -13.70 11.81 -6.31
C LYS A 111 -12.25 12.27 -6.22
N ILE A 112 -11.39 11.65 -7.01
CA ILE A 112 -9.96 11.95 -7.03
C ILE A 112 -9.60 12.37 -8.44
N THR A 113 -8.93 13.51 -8.56
CA THR A 113 -8.41 14.01 -9.82
C THR A 113 -6.90 13.94 -9.79
N TYR A 114 -6.31 13.48 -10.88
CA TYR A 114 -4.86 13.33 -11.02
C TYR A 114 -4.35 14.13 -12.19
N GLU A 115 -3.14 14.63 -12.06
CA GLU A 115 -2.26 14.97 -13.16
C GLU A 115 -1.36 13.75 -13.38
N GLU A 116 -1.64 12.98 -14.44
CA GLU A 116 -0.90 11.76 -14.72
C GLU A 116 0.52 12.10 -15.19
N LEU A 117 1.49 11.34 -14.67
CA LEU A 117 2.90 11.45 -14.99
C LEU A 117 3.36 10.21 -15.75
N ASP A 118 4.44 10.37 -16.51
CA ASP A 118 5.08 9.27 -17.21
C ASP A 118 5.53 8.17 -16.24
N PHE A 119 5.31 6.93 -16.61
CA PHE A 119 5.75 5.78 -15.84
C PHE A 119 6.34 4.69 -16.74
N ILE A 120 7.18 3.87 -16.14
CA ILE A 120 7.80 2.74 -16.81
C ILE A 120 7.36 1.46 -16.10
N SER A 121 6.65 0.58 -16.82
CA SER A 121 6.09 -0.65 -16.27
C SER A 121 6.81 -1.93 -16.73
N ASP A 122 7.83 -1.81 -17.58
CA ASP A 122 8.58 -2.96 -18.07
C ASP A 122 10.11 -2.74 -17.97
N ILE A 123 10.82 -3.84 -17.71
CA ILE A 123 12.27 -3.84 -17.49
C ILE A 123 13.02 -3.33 -18.72
N ARG A 124 12.59 -3.70 -19.93
CA ARG A 124 13.28 -3.31 -21.17
C ARG A 124 13.12 -1.82 -21.46
N ALA A 125 11.95 -1.26 -21.13
CA ALA A 125 11.74 0.18 -21.22
C ALA A 125 12.59 0.93 -20.19
N SER A 126 12.69 0.40 -18.97
CA SER A 126 13.56 0.95 -17.93
C SER A 126 15.03 0.97 -18.37
N GLU A 127 15.50 -0.12 -18.92
CA GLU A 127 16.88 -0.25 -19.41
C GLU A 127 17.17 0.75 -20.55
N ARG A 128 16.28 0.86 -21.55
CA ARG A 128 16.40 1.83 -22.64
C ARG A 128 16.41 3.28 -22.17
N ASN A 129 15.67 3.58 -21.11
CA ASN A 129 15.58 4.93 -20.53
C ASN A 129 16.66 5.22 -19.48
N GLY A 130 17.68 4.36 -19.37
CA GLY A 130 18.79 4.55 -18.44
C GLY A 130 18.40 4.30 -16.98
N GLY A 131 17.40 3.44 -16.75
CA GLY A 131 17.00 3.00 -15.42
C GLY A 131 18.19 2.50 -14.62
N LYS A 132 18.33 2.99 -13.39
CA LYS A 132 19.39 2.58 -12.49
C LYS A 132 18.91 1.41 -11.65
N LEU A 133 19.80 0.44 -11.40
CA LEU A 133 19.55 -0.57 -10.39
C LEU A 133 19.34 0.11 -9.03
N VAL A 134 18.25 -0.27 -8.36
CA VAL A 134 17.80 0.33 -7.09
C VAL A 134 18.84 0.20 -5.99
N SER A 135 19.74 -0.74 -6.09
CA SER A 135 20.72 -1.07 -5.06
C SER A 135 22.15 -0.83 -5.52
N SER A 136 22.51 0.42 -5.67
CA SER A 136 23.92 0.78 -5.92
C SER A 136 24.88 0.45 -4.76
N GLY A 137 24.37 0.04 -3.62
CA GLY A 137 25.18 -0.26 -2.44
C GLY A 137 25.24 -1.73 -2.04
N LEU A 138 24.48 -2.60 -2.69
CA LEU A 138 24.51 -4.02 -2.34
C LEU A 138 25.62 -4.72 -3.11
N ILE A 139 26.74 -4.90 -2.46
CA ILE A 139 27.86 -5.67 -2.99
C ILE A 139 27.89 -6.99 -2.24
N LEU A 140 27.57 -8.06 -2.94
CA LEU A 140 27.82 -9.40 -2.45
C LEU A 140 29.30 -9.73 -2.62
N LYS A 141 29.92 -10.22 -1.55
CA LYS A 141 31.36 -10.49 -1.53
C LYS A 141 31.67 -11.85 -2.15
N ASN A 142 32.95 -12.07 -2.43
CA ASN A 142 33.44 -13.38 -2.85
C ASN A 142 33.03 -14.48 -1.88
N GLY A 143 32.46 -15.53 -2.41
CA GLY A 143 31.91 -16.64 -1.63
C GLY A 143 30.38 -16.66 -1.59
N ASP A 144 29.73 -15.58 -1.97
CA ASP A 144 28.28 -15.56 -2.13
C ASP A 144 27.88 -16.25 -3.44
N VAL A 145 26.73 -16.86 -3.44
CA VAL A 145 26.20 -17.56 -4.61
C VAL A 145 25.84 -16.56 -5.73
N ILE A 146 25.47 -15.35 -5.35
CA ILE A 146 25.15 -14.26 -6.25
C ILE A 146 26.09 -13.10 -5.97
N HIS A 147 26.84 -12.71 -6.97
CA HIS A 147 27.65 -11.51 -6.93
C HIS A 147 26.91 -10.37 -7.60
N ILE A 148 26.46 -9.39 -6.81
CA ILE A 148 25.90 -8.15 -7.36
C ILE A 148 27.00 -7.11 -7.29
N ASN A 149 27.49 -6.71 -8.44
CA ASN A 149 28.36 -5.56 -8.55
C ASN A 149 27.51 -4.40 -9.09
N ALA A 150 27.04 -3.57 -8.19
CA ALA A 150 26.17 -2.45 -8.54
C ALA A 150 26.81 -1.46 -9.53
N LYS A 151 28.12 -1.31 -9.53
CA LYS A 151 28.85 -0.44 -10.46
C LYS A 151 28.81 -0.96 -11.88
N LYS A 152 28.67 -2.27 -12.07
CA LYS A 152 28.65 -2.93 -13.39
C LYS A 152 27.29 -3.49 -13.73
N GLY A 153 26.31 -3.41 -12.83
CA GLY A 153 25.00 -4.00 -13.03
C GLY A 153 25.04 -5.53 -13.19
N THR A 154 26.02 -6.18 -12.66
CA THR A 154 26.20 -7.63 -12.79
C THR A 154 25.75 -8.31 -11.50
N ILE A 155 24.95 -9.34 -11.65
CA ILE A 155 24.53 -10.26 -10.59
C ILE A 155 25.23 -11.58 -10.77
#